data_50911c2390f2295ba8c0aa8ae25c1cb7
#
_entry.id   50911c2390f2295ba8c0aa8ae25c1cb7
#
_cell.length_a   1.000
_cell.length_b   1.000
_cell.length_c   1.000
_cell.angle_alpha   90.00
_cell.angle_beta   90.00
_cell.angle_gamma   90.00
#
_symmetry.space_group_name_H-M   'P 1'
#
loop_
_entity.id
_entity.type
_entity.pdbx_description
1 polymer ?
#
loop_
_entity_poly.entity_id
_entity_poly.type
_entity_poly.pdbx_seq_one_letter_code
_entity_poly.pdbx_strand_id
1 'polypeptide(L)'
;PKAVFIGSFVTVLIFVLGTYSLGIIIPKDDINLTQSLLVGFDRYFAYIRASWLSPVIAVALAFGVLAGVLTWVSGPSKGIFAVGRAGYLPPFFQKTNKLGVQRNILLIQGGIVTLLGLLFVVMPSVQSFYQILSQLTVLLYLIMYLLMFAAAIYLRYSMKKANRPFRIGSKGNGLMWIVGGVGFLGSLLAFILSFIPPGQIAVGSKTMWYAVLVIGCVVVVVIPLIIYALRKPSWKDSSTNFEPFHWEESKQS
;
A
#
# COMPACT_ATOMS: atom_id res chain seq x y z
N PRO A 1 4.95 -16.69 11.28
CA PRO A 1 4.85 -15.58 12.25
C PRO A 1 6.22 -15.02 12.66
N LYS A 2 7.21 -15.87 13.02
CA LYS A 2 8.55 -15.39 13.42
C LYS A 2 9.23 -14.56 12.34
N ALA A 3 9.19 -15.00 11.07
CA ALA A 3 9.78 -14.27 9.96
C ALA A 3 9.15 -12.87 9.77
N VAL A 4 7.81 -12.78 9.89
CA VAL A 4 7.08 -11.50 9.79
C VAL A 4 7.49 -10.57 10.94
N PHE A 5 7.57 -11.09 12.17
CA PHE A 5 7.98 -10.30 13.33
C PHE A 5 9.41 -9.77 13.19
N ILE A 6 10.36 -10.64 12.81
CA ILE A 6 11.77 -10.25 12.59
C ILE A 6 11.86 -9.23 11.45
N GLY A 7 11.17 -9.49 10.32
CA GLY A 7 11.15 -8.57 9.19
C GLY A 7 10.59 -7.20 9.56
N SER A 8 9.48 -7.15 10.31
CA SER A 8 8.91 -5.88 10.78
C SER A 8 9.88 -5.13 11.70
N PHE A 9 10.52 -5.81 12.63
CA PHE A 9 11.49 -5.21 13.54
C PHE A 9 12.69 -4.63 12.79
N VAL A 10 13.27 -5.40 11.86
CA VAL A 10 14.39 -4.95 11.00
C VAL A 10 13.98 -3.74 10.16
N THR A 11 12.78 -3.77 9.58
CA THR A 11 12.26 -2.65 8.79
C THR A 11 12.15 -1.38 9.63
N VAL A 12 11.54 -1.46 10.81
CA VAL A 12 11.44 -0.29 11.73
C VAL A 12 12.82 0.23 12.09
N LEU A 13 13.75 -0.66 12.40
CA LEU A 13 15.11 -0.28 12.76
C LEU A 13 15.82 0.44 11.59
N ILE A 14 15.71 -0.05 10.37
CA ILE A 14 16.27 0.60 9.17
C ILE A 14 15.66 1.99 8.98
N PHE A 15 14.33 2.13 9.09
CA PHE A 15 13.68 3.43 8.93
C PHE A 15 14.10 4.42 10.02
N VAL A 16 14.13 4.00 11.29
CA VAL A 16 14.52 4.87 12.42
C VAL A 16 15.97 5.31 12.28
N LEU A 17 16.89 4.36 12.07
CA LEU A 17 18.31 4.68 11.95
C LEU A 17 18.60 5.49 10.68
N GLY A 18 17.96 5.18 9.55
CA GLY A 18 18.11 5.93 8.31
C GLY A 18 17.63 7.37 8.45
N THR A 19 16.44 7.58 9.02
CA THR A 19 15.89 8.93 9.25
C THR A 19 16.78 9.73 10.24
N TYR A 20 17.22 9.09 11.31
CA TYR A 20 18.10 9.72 12.28
C TYR A 20 19.45 10.14 11.64
N SER A 21 20.05 9.25 10.85
CA SER A 21 21.30 9.53 10.13
C SER A 21 21.16 10.71 9.16
N LEU A 22 20.06 10.75 8.39
CA LEU A 22 19.78 11.88 7.49
C LEU A 22 19.58 13.18 8.27
N GLY A 23 18.90 13.13 9.40
CA GLY A 23 18.69 14.30 10.26
C GLY A 23 19.95 14.88 10.88
N ILE A 24 21.01 14.06 11.03
CA ILE A 24 22.33 14.54 11.48
C ILE A 24 23.12 15.17 10.32
N ILE A 25 23.04 14.57 9.12
CA ILE A 25 23.88 14.95 7.96
C ILE A 25 23.29 16.17 7.23
N ILE A 26 21.96 16.29 7.17
CA ILE A 26 21.29 17.33 6.39
C ILE A 26 20.78 18.42 7.32
N PRO A 27 21.21 19.69 7.16
CA PRO A 27 20.63 20.82 7.88
C PRO A 27 19.13 20.94 7.62
N LYS A 28 18.38 21.43 8.60
CA LYS A 28 16.92 21.50 8.56
C LYS A 28 16.37 22.24 7.34
N ASP A 29 17.06 23.29 6.91
CA ASP A 29 16.63 24.15 5.79
C ASP A 29 16.87 23.49 4.41
N ASP A 30 17.72 22.47 4.33
CA ASP A 30 18.06 21.75 3.10
C ASP A 30 17.33 20.41 2.96
N ILE A 31 16.44 20.07 3.90
CA ILE A 31 15.66 18.83 3.85
C ILE A 31 14.66 18.89 2.69
N ASN A 32 14.91 18.08 1.66
CA ASN A 32 13.99 17.88 0.55
C ASN A 32 13.32 16.52 0.67
N LEU A 33 12.00 16.50 0.88
CA LEU A 33 11.24 15.27 1.14
C LEU A 33 11.25 14.25 -0.02
N THR A 34 11.61 14.66 -1.23
CA THR A 34 11.70 13.79 -2.40
C THR A 34 13.11 13.33 -2.71
N GLN A 35 14.13 14.11 -2.31
CA GLN A 35 15.53 13.87 -2.69
C GLN A 35 16.46 13.69 -1.49
N SER A 36 15.94 13.68 -0.26
CA SER A 36 16.76 13.64 0.97
C SER A 36 17.78 12.51 0.98
N LEU A 37 17.45 11.35 0.44
CA LEU A 37 18.36 10.21 0.40
C LEU A 37 19.58 10.51 -0.48
N LEU A 38 19.36 11.05 -1.68
CA LEU A 38 20.44 11.40 -2.62
C LEU A 38 21.31 12.54 -2.07
N VAL A 39 20.66 13.59 -1.54
CA VAL A 39 21.35 14.71 -0.89
C VAL A 39 22.19 14.24 0.30
N GLY A 40 21.67 13.30 1.10
CA GLY A 40 22.40 12.71 2.22
C GLY A 40 23.65 11.98 1.78
N PHE A 41 23.56 11.16 0.72
CA PHE A 41 24.73 10.48 0.14
C PHE A 41 25.74 11.46 -0.45
N ASP A 42 25.29 12.51 -1.16
CA ASP A 42 26.18 13.54 -1.71
C ASP A 42 27.00 14.22 -0.63
N ARG A 43 26.35 14.63 0.47
CA ARG A 43 27.03 15.27 1.61
C ARG A 43 27.99 14.30 2.31
N TYR A 44 27.58 13.06 2.51
CA TYR A 44 28.43 12.05 3.13
C TYR A 44 29.69 11.78 2.29
N PHE A 45 29.53 11.59 0.97
CA PHE A 45 30.66 11.37 0.08
C PHE A 45 31.58 12.60 -0.06
N ALA A 46 31.01 13.80 0.00
CA ALA A 46 31.81 15.01 0.07
C ALA A 46 32.66 15.07 1.34
N TYR A 47 32.09 14.70 2.49
CA TYR A 47 32.79 14.64 3.78
C TYR A 47 33.99 13.68 3.75
N ILE A 48 33.82 12.50 3.21
CA ILE A 48 34.91 11.49 3.10
C ILE A 48 35.80 11.67 1.84
N ARG A 49 35.64 12.78 1.11
CA ARG A 49 36.38 13.12 -0.13
C ARG A 49 36.21 12.07 -1.24
N ALA A 50 35.07 11.41 -1.30
CA ALA A 50 34.73 10.38 -2.27
C ALA A 50 33.53 10.77 -3.16
N SER A 51 33.42 12.06 -3.55
CA SER A 51 32.29 12.62 -4.32
C SER A 51 32.04 11.91 -5.67
N TRP A 52 33.04 11.20 -6.20
CA TRP A 52 32.90 10.39 -7.41
C TRP A 52 31.92 9.23 -7.25
N LEU A 53 31.60 8.82 -6.01
CA LEU A 53 30.61 7.77 -5.71
C LEU A 53 29.16 8.27 -5.87
N SER A 54 28.90 9.58 -5.78
CA SER A 54 27.56 10.14 -5.88
C SER A 54 26.82 9.73 -7.16
N PRO A 55 27.38 9.89 -8.37
CA PRO A 55 26.70 9.44 -9.58
C PRO A 55 26.52 7.91 -9.64
N VAL A 56 27.41 7.12 -9.07
CA VAL A 56 27.28 5.66 -9.02
C VAL A 56 26.07 5.27 -8.17
N ILE A 57 25.94 5.87 -6.98
CA ILE A 57 24.78 5.64 -6.10
C ILE A 57 23.51 6.17 -6.73
N ALA A 58 23.53 7.32 -7.39
CA ALA A 58 22.34 7.86 -8.09
C ALA A 58 21.83 6.87 -9.16
N VAL A 59 22.71 6.30 -9.96
CA VAL A 59 22.36 5.26 -10.94
C VAL A 59 21.83 4.00 -10.27
N ALA A 60 22.48 3.52 -9.21
CA ALA A 60 22.01 2.37 -8.45
C ALA A 60 20.62 2.59 -7.84
N LEU A 61 20.38 3.77 -7.28
CA LEU A 61 19.06 4.15 -6.76
C LEU A 61 18.00 4.21 -7.88
N ALA A 62 18.35 4.73 -9.06
CA ALA A 62 17.44 4.75 -10.20
C ALA A 62 17.02 3.34 -10.63
N PHE A 63 17.96 2.39 -10.71
CA PHE A 63 17.64 0.97 -10.97
C PHE A 63 16.78 0.37 -9.87
N GLY A 64 17.07 0.67 -8.59
CA GLY A 64 16.26 0.23 -7.46
C GLY A 64 14.81 0.72 -7.53
N VAL A 65 14.62 1.99 -7.89
CA VAL A 65 13.28 2.59 -8.08
C VAL A 65 12.55 1.92 -9.25
N LEU A 66 13.22 1.70 -10.39
CA LEU A 66 12.61 1.01 -11.54
C LEU A 66 12.19 -0.43 -11.18
N ALA A 67 13.02 -1.18 -10.46
CA ALA A 67 12.67 -2.51 -9.97
C ALA A 67 11.45 -2.45 -9.02
N GLY A 68 11.40 -1.45 -8.15
CA GLY A 68 10.25 -1.16 -7.29
C GLY A 68 8.98 -0.93 -8.09
N VAL A 69 9.02 -0.09 -9.12
CA VAL A 69 7.87 0.18 -10.01
C VAL A 69 7.36 -1.10 -10.65
N LEU A 70 8.25 -1.94 -11.20
CA LEU A 70 7.87 -3.23 -11.80
C LEU A 70 7.16 -4.14 -10.79
N THR A 71 7.65 -4.20 -9.56
CA THR A 71 7.05 -5.00 -8.48
C THR A 71 5.67 -4.48 -8.10
N TRP A 72 5.52 -3.16 -7.93
CA TRP A 72 4.26 -2.52 -7.55
C TRP A 72 3.21 -2.52 -8.67
N VAL A 73 3.62 -2.64 -9.92
CA VAL A 73 2.70 -2.81 -11.06
C VAL A 73 2.25 -4.27 -11.16
N SER A 74 3.17 -5.21 -11.08
CA SER A 74 2.88 -6.64 -11.31
C SER A 74 2.19 -7.33 -10.13
N GLY A 75 2.55 -6.99 -8.89
CA GLY A 75 1.98 -7.61 -7.70
C GLY A 75 0.48 -7.39 -7.56
N PRO A 76 0.00 -6.13 -7.49
CA PRO A 76 -1.43 -5.83 -7.40
C PRO A 76 -2.23 -6.34 -8.60
N SER A 77 -1.68 -6.31 -9.83
CA SER A 77 -2.37 -6.82 -11.02
C SER A 77 -2.70 -8.30 -10.92
N LYS A 78 -1.81 -9.11 -10.35
CA LYS A 78 -2.07 -10.54 -10.06
C LYS A 78 -3.15 -10.72 -8.98
N GLY A 79 -3.14 -9.87 -7.95
CA GLY A 79 -4.18 -9.88 -6.91
C GLY A 79 -5.56 -9.59 -7.49
N ILE A 80 -5.70 -8.52 -8.30
CA ILE A 80 -6.95 -8.17 -8.97
C ILE A 80 -7.41 -9.29 -9.91
N PHE A 81 -6.48 -9.92 -10.63
CA PHE A 81 -6.77 -11.07 -11.49
C PHE A 81 -7.35 -12.25 -10.72
N ALA A 82 -6.76 -12.60 -9.56
CA ALA A 82 -7.27 -13.66 -8.70
C ALA A 82 -8.68 -13.36 -8.18
N VAL A 83 -8.95 -12.11 -7.77
CA VAL A 83 -10.28 -11.64 -7.37
C VAL A 83 -11.26 -11.73 -8.55
N GLY A 84 -10.81 -11.41 -9.76
CA GLY A 84 -11.60 -11.55 -11.00
C GLY A 84 -12.02 -13.01 -11.22
N ARG A 85 -11.08 -13.95 -11.19
CA ARG A 85 -11.35 -15.38 -11.38
C ARG A 85 -12.27 -15.95 -10.31
N ALA A 86 -12.23 -15.41 -9.09
CA ALA A 86 -13.16 -15.76 -8.02
C ALA A 86 -14.61 -15.29 -8.27
N GLY A 87 -14.88 -14.54 -9.35
CA GLY A 87 -16.22 -14.09 -9.73
C GLY A 87 -16.63 -12.72 -9.17
N TYR A 88 -15.69 -11.96 -8.61
CA TYR A 88 -15.97 -10.64 -8.06
C TYR A 88 -15.80 -9.50 -9.08
N LEU A 89 -15.12 -9.77 -10.20
CA LEU A 89 -14.93 -8.81 -11.29
C LEU A 89 -15.41 -9.37 -12.62
N PRO A 90 -15.84 -8.50 -13.56
CA PRO A 90 -16.25 -8.91 -14.89
C PRO A 90 -15.20 -9.74 -15.63
N PRO A 91 -15.60 -10.65 -16.56
CA PRO A 91 -14.68 -11.49 -17.33
C PRO A 91 -13.61 -10.71 -18.12
N PHE A 92 -13.88 -9.43 -18.41
CA PHE A 92 -12.92 -8.52 -19.02
C PHE A 92 -11.58 -8.45 -18.26
N PHE A 93 -11.62 -8.48 -16.93
CA PHE A 93 -10.43 -8.44 -16.05
C PHE A 93 -9.71 -9.78 -15.95
N GLN A 94 -10.31 -10.86 -16.48
CA GLN A 94 -9.74 -12.21 -16.42
C GLN A 94 -8.92 -12.56 -17.67
N LYS A 95 -8.85 -11.67 -18.66
CA LYS A 95 -8.12 -11.90 -19.91
C LYS A 95 -6.62 -11.78 -19.73
N THR A 96 -5.90 -12.81 -20.16
CA THR A 96 -4.43 -12.84 -20.19
C THR A 96 -3.93 -12.87 -21.64
N ASN A 97 -2.67 -12.51 -21.84
CA ASN A 97 -1.97 -12.72 -23.10
C ASN A 97 -1.42 -14.16 -23.18
N LYS A 98 -0.73 -14.49 -24.30
CA LYS A 98 -0.11 -15.82 -24.51
C LYS A 98 0.92 -16.20 -23.44
N LEU A 99 1.48 -15.25 -22.72
CA LEU A 99 2.46 -15.43 -21.65
C LEU A 99 1.82 -15.42 -20.25
N GLY A 100 0.48 -15.45 -20.12
CA GLY A 100 -0.23 -15.43 -18.85
C GLY A 100 -0.27 -14.07 -18.16
N VAL A 101 0.12 -12.98 -18.83
CA VAL A 101 0.10 -11.63 -18.24
C VAL A 101 -1.30 -11.02 -18.36
N GLN A 102 -1.78 -10.37 -17.32
CA GLN A 102 -3.11 -9.76 -17.17
C GLN A 102 -3.23 -8.46 -17.98
N ARG A 103 -3.34 -8.59 -19.31
CA ARG A 103 -3.29 -7.47 -20.26
C ARG A 103 -4.25 -6.34 -19.92
N ASN A 104 -5.52 -6.66 -19.72
CA ASN A 104 -6.57 -5.65 -19.55
C ASN A 104 -6.43 -4.90 -18.22
N ILE A 105 -6.00 -5.59 -17.15
CA ILE A 105 -5.73 -4.96 -15.86
C ILE A 105 -4.59 -3.97 -15.99
N LEU A 106 -3.50 -4.36 -16.63
CA LEU A 106 -2.34 -3.48 -16.85
C LEU A 106 -2.67 -2.27 -17.73
N LEU A 107 -3.51 -2.44 -18.78
CA LEU A 107 -3.95 -1.33 -19.61
C LEU A 107 -4.79 -0.32 -18.82
N ILE A 108 -5.73 -0.79 -17.99
CA ILE A 108 -6.52 0.09 -17.12
C ILE A 108 -5.61 0.78 -16.10
N GLN A 109 -4.70 0.03 -15.48
CA GLN A 109 -3.73 0.59 -14.53
C GLN A 109 -2.87 1.68 -15.19
N GLY A 110 -2.36 1.41 -16.40
CA GLY A 110 -1.64 2.41 -17.21
C GLY A 110 -2.49 3.64 -17.51
N GLY A 111 -3.75 3.46 -17.91
CA GLY A 111 -4.69 4.57 -18.13
C GLY A 111 -4.92 5.41 -16.88
N ILE A 112 -5.12 4.78 -15.72
CA ILE A 112 -5.28 5.48 -14.42
C ILE A 112 -4.01 6.25 -14.08
N VAL A 113 -2.82 5.65 -14.22
CA VAL A 113 -1.54 6.30 -13.95
C VAL A 113 -1.34 7.51 -14.88
N THR A 114 -1.69 7.37 -16.16
CA THR A 114 -1.62 8.49 -17.11
C THR A 114 -2.56 9.63 -16.71
N LEU A 115 -3.79 9.30 -16.34
CA LEU A 115 -4.79 10.28 -15.90
C LEU A 115 -4.35 10.99 -14.60
N LEU A 116 -3.80 10.26 -13.65
CA LEU A 116 -3.22 10.84 -12.45
C LEU A 116 -1.98 11.70 -12.79
N GLY A 117 -1.17 11.28 -13.77
CA GLY A 117 -0.04 12.06 -14.26
C GLY A 117 -0.44 13.42 -14.85
N LEU A 118 -1.65 13.54 -15.43
CA LEU A 118 -2.16 14.82 -15.90
C LEU A 118 -2.44 15.82 -14.76
N LEU A 119 -2.67 15.34 -13.54
CA LEU A 119 -2.81 16.22 -12.37
C LEU A 119 -1.53 17.00 -12.10
N PHE A 120 -0.39 16.49 -12.53
CA PHE A 120 0.90 17.17 -12.40
C PHE A 120 0.90 18.55 -13.10
N VAL A 121 0.17 18.67 -14.22
CA VAL A 121 0.07 19.92 -14.98
C VAL A 121 -0.64 21.04 -14.18
N VAL A 122 -1.51 20.65 -13.25
CA VAL A 122 -2.33 21.57 -12.43
C VAL A 122 -1.67 21.87 -11.08
N MET A 123 -0.67 21.09 -10.69
CA MET A 123 -0.02 21.23 -9.37
C MET A 123 1.09 22.29 -9.38
N PRO A 124 1.29 23.02 -8.27
CA PRO A 124 2.31 24.07 -8.17
C PRO A 124 3.75 23.52 -8.28
N SER A 125 3.98 22.25 -7.94
CA SER A 125 5.32 21.65 -8.02
C SER A 125 5.24 20.11 -8.08
N VAL A 126 6.31 19.47 -8.57
CA VAL A 126 6.50 18.01 -8.55
C VAL A 126 6.38 17.45 -7.13
N GLN A 127 6.93 18.19 -6.16
CA GLN A 127 6.93 17.78 -4.76
C GLN A 127 5.52 17.75 -4.17
N SER A 128 4.69 18.75 -4.48
CA SER A 128 3.29 18.81 -4.06
C SER A 128 2.47 17.66 -4.66
N PHE A 129 2.69 17.38 -5.95
CA PHE A 129 2.05 16.27 -6.64
C PHE A 129 2.41 14.91 -6.03
N TYR A 130 3.71 14.67 -5.84
CA TYR A 130 4.20 13.46 -5.19
C TYR A 130 3.60 13.29 -3.79
N GLN A 131 3.55 14.37 -3.00
CA GLN A 131 3.04 14.33 -1.64
C GLN A 131 1.54 13.99 -1.59
N ILE A 132 0.74 14.57 -2.47
CA ILE A 132 -0.71 14.26 -2.54
C ILE A 132 -0.93 12.80 -2.92
N LEU A 133 -0.25 12.27 -3.94
CA LEU A 133 -0.40 10.88 -4.34
C LEU A 133 0.09 9.91 -3.26
N SER A 134 1.22 10.22 -2.61
CA SER A 134 1.74 9.43 -1.50
C SER A 134 0.75 9.41 -0.34
N GLN A 135 0.19 10.55 0.00
CA GLN A 135 -0.77 10.67 1.09
C GLN A 135 -2.09 9.92 0.79
N LEU A 136 -2.58 10.00 -0.45
CA LEU A 136 -3.74 9.23 -0.89
C LEU A 136 -3.47 7.72 -0.78
N THR A 137 -2.29 7.27 -1.19
CA THR A 137 -1.88 5.88 -1.07
C THR A 137 -1.86 5.42 0.40
N VAL A 138 -1.28 6.23 1.30
CA VAL A 138 -1.27 5.95 2.75
C VAL A 138 -2.69 5.82 3.31
N LEU A 139 -3.59 6.75 2.95
CA LEU A 139 -5.00 6.70 3.38
C LEU A 139 -5.68 5.40 2.97
N LEU A 140 -5.48 4.96 1.73
CA LEU A 140 -6.05 3.71 1.22
C LEU A 140 -5.50 2.47 1.95
N TYR A 141 -4.19 2.45 2.26
CA TYR A 141 -3.61 1.40 3.10
C TYR A 141 -4.17 1.40 4.51
N LEU A 142 -4.37 2.57 5.10
CA LEU A 142 -4.94 2.67 6.45
C LEU A 142 -6.39 2.18 6.51
N ILE A 143 -7.21 2.45 5.48
CA ILE A 143 -8.55 1.85 5.35
C ILE A 143 -8.45 0.32 5.33
N MET A 144 -7.53 -0.24 4.53
CA MET A 144 -7.31 -1.68 4.49
C MET A 144 -6.89 -2.23 5.86
N TYR A 145 -6.00 -1.56 6.58
CA TYR A 145 -5.57 -1.99 7.92
C TYR A 145 -6.71 -1.92 8.94
N LEU A 146 -7.54 -0.89 8.91
CA LEU A 146 -8.73 -0.79 9.77
C LEU A 146 -9.67 -1.99 9.54
N LEU A 147 -9.96 -2.31 8.27
CA LEU A 147 -10.76 -3.47 7.90
C LEU A 147 -10.10 -4.78 8.33
N MET A 148 -8.80 -4.90 8.16
CA MET A 148 -8.03 -6.09 8.55
C MET A 148 -8.09 -6.33 10.07
N PHE A 149 -7.86 -5.31 10.89
CA PHE A 149 -7.94 -5.44 12.35
C PHE A 149 -9.36 -5.74 12.82
N ALA A 150 -10.36 -5.07 12.26
CA ALA A 150 -11.77 -5.34 12.55
C ALA A 150 -12.15 -6.78 12.16
N ALA A 151 -11.77 -7.22 10.96
CA ALA A 151 -12.02 -8.59 10.49
C ALA A 151 -11.30 -9.62 11.36
N ALA A 152 -10.06 -9.38 11.77
CA ALA A 152 -9.31 -10.28 12.62
C ALA A 152 -10.00 -10.50 13.99
N ILE A 153 -10.53 -9.44 14.58
CA ILE A 153 -11.30 -9.52 15.83
C ILE A 153 -12.62 -10.27 15.56
N TYR A 154 -13.38 -9.89 14.53
CA TYR A 154 -14.65 -10.52 14.17
C TYR A 154 -14.53 -12.02 13.91
N LEU A 155 -13.57 -12.43 13.08
CA LEU A 155 -13.32 -13.83 12.74
C LEU A 155 -12.90 -14.67 13.95
N ARG A 156 -12.34 -14.06 14.98
CA ARG A 156 -12.01 -14.76 16.23
C ARG A 156 -13.25 -15.29 16.93
N TYR A 157 -14.38 -14.59 16.80
CA TYR A 157 -15.64 -14.97 17.43
C TYR A 157 -16.54 -15.78 16.49
N SER A 158 -16.62 -15.43 15.20
CA SER A 158 -17.50 -16.10 14.25
C SER A 158 -16.99 -17.49 13.83
N MET A 159 -15.66 -17.66 13.71
CA MET A 159 -15.03 -18.90 13.29
C MET A 159 -14.25 -19.58 14.44
N LYS A 160 -14.93 -19.94 15.51
CA LYS A 160 -14.30 -20.53 16.71
C LYS A 160 -13.58 -21.86 16.45
N LYS A 161 -14.10 -22.68 15.53
CA LYS A 161 -13.60 -24.03 15.20
C LYS A 161 -12.54 -24.04 14.09
N ALA A 162 -12.24 -22.89 13.46
CA ALA A 162 -11.25 -22.83 12.39
C ALA A 162 -9.86 -23.25 12.88
N ASN A 163 -9.22 -24.14 12.16
CA ASN A 163 -7.83 -24.51 12.42
C ASN A 163 -6.92 -23.32 12.15
N ARG A 164 -6.21 -22.86 13.18
CA ARG A 164 -5.32 -21.72 13.11
C ARG A 164 -3.89 -22.17 13.39
N PRO A 165 -3.02 -22.22 12.37
CA PRO A 165 -1.61 -22.56 12.56
C PRO A 165 -0.89 -21.65 13.55
N PHE A 166 -1.38 -20.38 13.66
CA PHE A 166 -0.92 -19.41 14.63
C PHE A 166 -2.09 -18.74 15.34
N ARG A 167 -2.02 -18.64 16.65
CA ARG A 167 -3.04 -18.03 17.49
C ARG A 167 -2.40 -17.02 18.44
N ILE A 168 -2.86 -15.79 18.40
CA ILE A 168 -2.49 -14.75 19.37
C ILE A 168 -3.20 -15.09 20.69
N GLY A 169 -2.41 -15.37 21.74
CA GLY A 169 -2.93 -15.81 23.04
C GLY A 169 -3.38 -17.28 23.04
N SER A 170 -2.79 -18.07 23.90
CA SER A 170 -3.12 -19.49 24.08
C SER A 170 -4.42 -19.69 24.85
N LYS A 171 -4.69 -18.83 25.84
CA LYS A 171 -5.90 -18.89 26.70
C LYS A 171 -6.70 -17.59 26.55
N GLY A 172 -7.94 -17.68 26.05
CA GLY A 172 -8.86 -16.55 25.92
C GLY A 172 -8.66 -15.65 24.69
N ASN A 173 -9.40 -14.55 24.66
CA ASN A 173 -9.43 -13.59 23.56
C ASN A 173 -8.87 -12.21 23.94
N GLY A 174 -8.47 -12.01 25.20
CA GLY A 174 -8.00 -10.70 25.69
C GLY A 174 -6.80 -10.16 24.95
N LEU A 175 -5.79 -10.99 24.69
CA LEU A 175 -4.59 -10.58 23.95
C LEU A 175 -4.93 -10.21 22.49
N MET A 176 -5.93 -10.86 21.89
CA MET A 176 -6.40 -10.49 20.54
C MET A 176 -7.05 -9.10 20.54
N TRP A 177 -7.81 -8.76 21.58
CA TRP A 177 -8.39 -7.43 21.75
C TRP A 177 -7.32 -6.35 21.96
N ILE A 178 -6.30 -6.65 22.75
CA ILE A 178 -5.18 -5.70 22.96
C ILE A 178 -4.44 -5.48 21.64
N VAL A 179 -3.97 -6.53 20.98
CA VAL A 179 -3.17 -6.40 19.75
C VAL A 179 -4.00 -5.83 18.61
N GLY A 180 -5.20 -6.37 18.38
CA GLY A 180 -6.10 -5.90 17.33
C GLY A 180 -6.66 -4.50 17.60
N GLY A 181 -6.97 -4.19 18.87
CA GLY A 181 -7.45 -2.88 19.28
C GLY A 181 -6.39 -1.79 19.19
N VAL A 182 -5.17 -2.05 19.67
CA VAL A 182 -4.04 -1.11 19.52
C VAL A 182 -3.73 -0.88 18.04
N GLY A 183 -3.70 -1.95 17.22
CA GLY A 183 -3.51 -1.83 15.78
C GLY A 183 -4.61 -1.02 15.11
N PHE A 184 -5.87 -1.25 15.48
CA PHE A 184 -7.02 -0.51 14.96
C PHE A 184 -6.95 0.98 15.35
N LEU A 185 -6.75 1.28 16.63
CA LEU A 185 -6.69 2.66 17.12
C LEU A 185 -5.47 3.41 16.56
N GLY A 186 -4.31 2.75 16.47
CA GLY A 186 -3.13 3.34 15.82
C GLY A 186 -3.35 3.65 14.36
N SER A 187 -3.99 2.73 13.62
CA SER A 187 -4.36 2.96 12.21
C SER A 187 -5.41 4.06 12.06
N LEU A 188 -6.38 4.14 12.97
CA LEU A 188 -7.40 5.18 12.98
C LEU A 188 -6.80 6.56 13.27
N LEU A 189 -5.91 6.64 14.26
CA LEU A 189 -5.19 7.87 14.56
C LEU A 189 -4.36 8.33 13.36
N ALA A 190 -3.58 7.42 12.77
CA ALA A 190 -2.80 7.71 11.58
C ALA A 190 -3.69 8.16 10.40
N PHE A 191 -4.86 7.53 10.21
CA PHE A 191 -5.83 7.90 9.19
C PHE A 191 -6.33 9.33 9.36
N ILE A 192 -6.71 9.73 10.58
CA ILE A 192 -7.17 11.08 10.89
C ILE A 192 -6.07 12.10 10.65
N LEU A 193 -4.86 11.82 11.18
CA LEU A 193 -3.70 12.72 11.04
C LEU A 193 -3.24 12.86 9.58
N SER A 194 -3.46 11.85 8.75
CA SER A 194 -3.08 11.84 7.33
C SER A 194 -3.80 12.88 6.48
N PHE A 195 -4.92 13.44 6.94
CA PHE A 195 -5.57 14.55 6.25
C PHE A 195 -4.88 15.90 6.49
N ILE A 196 -4.05 16.03 7.52
CA ILE A 196 -3.39 17.30 7.84
C ILE A 196 -2.27 17.55 6.82
N PRO A 197 -2.32 18.67 6.08
CA PRO A 197 -1.27 18.98 5.11
C PRO A 197 0.07 19.23 5.81
N PRO A 198 1.20 18.77 5.25
CA PRO A 198 2.51 19.02 5.82
C PRO A 198 2.85 20.51 5.75
N GLY A 199 3.28 21.09 6.87
CA GLY A 199 3.60 22.53 6.95
C GLY A 199 4.87 22.95 6.19
N GLN A 200 5.67 22.00 5.73
CA GLN A 200 6.97 22.21 5.08
C GLN A 200 6.88 22.28 3.55
N ILE A 201 5.72 21.95 2.97
CA ILE A 201 5.51 21.90 1.53
C ILE A 201 4.40 22.87 1.16
N ALA A 202 4.62 23.64 0.10
CA ALA A 202 3.57 24.45 -0.51
C ALA A 202 2.58 23.54 -1.23
N VAL A 203 1.58 23.01 -0.52
CA VAL A 203 0.55 22.12 -1.08
C VAL A 203 -0.47 22.83 -1.97
N GLY A 204 -0.28 24.14 -2.21
CA GLY A 204 -1.27 24.98 -2.88
C GLY A 204 -2.45 25.35 -1.96
N SER A 205 -3.66 25.27 -2.48
CA SER A 205 -4.86 25.52 -1.68
C SER A 205 -5.15 24.36 -0.72
N LYS A 206 -5.33 24.64 0.57
CA LYS A 206 -5.76 23.65 1.57
C LYS A 206 -7.08 22.97 1.16
N THR A 207 -7.99 23.73 0.57
CA THR A 207 -9.27 23.19 0.06
C THR A 207 -9.03 22.15 -1.02
N MET A 208 -8.11 22.39 -1.95
CA MET A 208 -7.74 21.43 -2.99
C MET A 208 -7.11 20.18 -2.38
N TRP A 209 -6.24 20.32 -1.38
CA TRP A 209 -5.65 19.20 -0.65
C TRP A 209 -6.72 18.27 -0.07
N TYR A 210 -7.64 18.82 0.72
CA TYR A 210 -8.72 18.03 1.32
C TYR A 210 -9.65 17.43 0.24
N ALA A 211 -10.01 18.20 -0.78
CA ALA A 211 -10.89 17.73 -1.84
C ALA A 211 -10.30 16.51 -2.57
N VAL A 212 -9.03 16.58 -2.98
CA VAL A 212 -8.37 15.47 -3.68
C VAL A 212 -8.28 14.23 -2.80
N LEU A 213 -7.92 14.37 -1.53
CA LEU A 213 -7.81 13.23 -0.61
C LEU A 213 -9.18 12.60 -0.32
N VAL A 214 -10.19 13.41 -0.01
CA VAL A 214 -11.53 12.90 0.30
C VAL A 214 -12.18 12.27 -0.93
N ILE A 215 -12.18 12.98 -2.07
CA ILE A 215 -12.77 12.48 -3.31
C ILE A 215 -12.01 11.22 -3.77
N GLY A 216 -10.67 11.24 -3.73
CA GLY A 216 -9.85 10.10 -4.09
C GLY A 216 -10.15 8.87 -3.22
N CYS A 217 -10.23 9.02 -1.91
CA CYS A 217 -10.61 7.94 -1.00
C CYS A 217 -12.02 7.41 -1.30
N VAL A 218 -13.00 8.30 -1.45
CA VAL A 218 -14.39 7.92 -1.73
C VAL A 218 -14.48 7.16 -3.06
N VAL A 219 -13.89 7.68 -4.12
CA VAL A 219 -13.92 7.05 -5.45
C VAL A 219 -13.30 5.65 -5.42
N VAL A 220 -12.12 5.50 -4.81
CA VAL A 220 -11.43 4.20 -4.77
C VAL A 220 -12.17 3.18 -3.90
N VAL A 221 -12.87 3.61 -2.84
CA VAL A 221 -13.68 2.70 -2.00
C VAL A 221 -15.03 2.36 -2.66
N VAL A 222 -15.67 3.33 -3.29
CA VAL A 222 -17.02 3.16 -3.86
C VAL A 222 -17.00 2.29 -5.12
N ILE A 223 -15.99 2.42 -5.98
CA ILE A 223 -15.90 1.64 -7.22
C ILE A 223 -15.95 0.11 -6.98
N PRO A 224 -15.13 -0.48 -6.10
CA PRO A 224 -15.22 -1.91 -5.81
C PRO A 224 -16.56 -2.33 -5.20
N LEU A 225 -17.19 -1.47 -4.38
CA LEU A 225 -18.50 -1.75 -3.79
C LEU A 225 -19.59 -1.80 -4.85
N ILE A 226 -19.57 -0.86 -5.81
CA ILE A 226 -20.50 -0.88 -6.96
C ILE A 226 -20.30 -2.13 -7.79
N ILE A 227 -19.05 -2.47 -8.13
CA ILE A 227 -18.76 -3.68 -8.90
C ILE A 227 -19.23 -4.94 -8.16
N TYR A 228 -19.01 -4.99 -6.85
CA TYR A 228 -19.49 -6.10 -6.01
C TYR A 228 -21.01 -6.20 -5.98
N ALA A 229 -21.72 -5.08 -5.89
CA ALA A 229 -23.18 -5.05 -5.93
C ALA A 229 -23.75 -5.51 -7.28
N LEU A 230 -23.04 -5.22 -8.38
CA LEU A 230 -23.42 -5.58 -9.74
C LEU A 230 -22.91 -6.98 -10.16
N ARG A 231 -22.26 -7.73 -9.28
CA ARG A 231 -21.67 -9.03 -9.59
C ARG A 231 -22.73 -10.01 -10.10
N LYS A 232 -22.32 -10.85 -11.08
CA LYS A 232 -23.16 -11.92 -11.64
C LYS A 232 -22.51 -13.28 -11.41
N PRO A 233 -23.28 -14.36 -11.13
CA PRO A 233 -22.73 -15.70 -10.99
C PRO A 233 -21.91 -16.15 -12.20
N SER A 234 -22.26 -15.67 -13.41
CA SER A 234 -21.54 -15.96 -14.67
C SER A 234 -20.13 -15.37 -14.75
N TRP A 235 -19.72 -14.52 -13.80
CA TRP A 235 -18.37 -13.96 -13.77
C TRP A 235 -17.34 -14.91 -13.17
N LYS A 236 -17.80 -15.94 -12.44
CA LYS A 236 -16.90 -16.94 -11.87
C LYS A 236 -16.30 -17.79 -13.00
N ASP A 237 -14.97 -17.92 -13.00
CA ASP A 237 -14.27 -18.78 -13.95
C ASP A 237 -14.48 -20.26 -13.57
N SER A 238 -15.13 -21.01 -14.45
CA SER A 238 -15.42 -22.44 -14.22
C SER A 238 -14.17 -23.33 -14.20
N SER A 239 -13.05 -22.84 -14.75
CA SER A 239 -11.78 -23.57 -14.75
C SER A 239 -11.03 -23.46 -13.42
N THR A 240 -11.46 -22.57 -12.52
CA THR A 240 -10.87 -22.41 -11.19
C THR A 240 -11.55 -23.33 -10.19
N ASN A 241 -11.00 -24.52 -10.01
CA ASN A 241 -11.26 -25.32 -8.81
C ASN A 241 -10.54 -24.64 -7.64
N PHE A 242 -11.28 -23.79 -6.91
CA PHE A 242 -10.83 -23.43 -5.57
C PHE A 242 -11.10 -24.66 -4.70
N GLU A 243 -10.04 -25.30 -4.21
CA GLU A 243 -10.20 -26.29 -3.15
C GLU A 243 -10.96 -25.61 -2.01
N PRO A 244 -12.08 -26.23 -1.54
CA PRO A 244 -12.82 -25.66 -0.43
C PRO A 244 -11.87 -25.55 0.77
N PHE A 245 -11.96 -24.48 1.50
CA PHE A 245 -11.16 -24.36 2.70
C PHE A 245 -11.55 -25.48 3.68
N HIS A 246 -10.60 -26.06 4.39
CA HIS A 246 -10.85 -27.17 5.34
C HIS A 246 -12.00 -26.94 6.33
N TRP A 247 -12.35 -25.68 6.62
CA TRP A 247 -13.52 -25.34 7.45
C TRP A 247 -14.85 -25.39 6.71
N GLU A 248 -14.86 -25.44 5.38
CA GLU A 248 -16.09 -25.59 4.57
C GLU A 248 -16.45 -27.08 4.41
N GLU A 249 -15.45 -27.96 4.36
CA GLU A 249 -15.63 -29.40 4.35
C GLU A 249 -16.32 -29.90 5.63
N SER A 250 -16.01 -29.29 6.77
CA SER A 250 -16.63 -29.63 8.06
C SER A 250 -18.09 -29.19 8.22
N LYS A 251 -18.68 -28.49 7.26
CA LYS A 251 -20.10 -28.10 7.25
C LYS A 251 -20.96 -29.03 6.37
N GLN A 252 -20.32 -29.88 5.57
CA GLN A 252 -21.02 -30.83 4.69
C GLN A 252 -21.07 -32.26 5.26
N SER A 253 -20.38 -32.51 6.37
CA SER A 253 -20.47 -33.73 7.18
C SER A 253 -21.32 -33.47 8.43
#